data_9be20737a80984cd9fe9721a344337fe
#
_entry.id   9be20737a80984cd9fe9721a344337fe
#
_cell.length_a   1.000
_cell.length_b   1.000
_cell.length_c   1.000
_cell.angle_alpha   90.00
_cell.angle_beta   90.00
_cell.angle_gamma   90.00
#
_symmetry.space_group_name_H-M   'P 1'
#
loop_
_entity.id
_entity.type
_entity.pdbx_description
1 polymer ?
#
loop_
_entity_poly.entity_id
_entity_poly.type
_entity_poly.pdbx_seq_one_letter_code
_entity_poly.pdbx_strand_id
1 'polypeptide(L)'
;MCFKKINHKNPQNLRTHLKMKKIFLFLLITQITFAQKDGFWDKERAFIKEIKLSSGNRTLVKIDDLPEGASEFVFRILLIDENGKITTSLASILKAIPDPTGISQGTAGAIVLTNSLSGDDTCVYGIYTSEKAGNQFLKDGKLETACYFKKEPINKDSKVISIKNTNCFENAPSIWFGFENKNWVLSTKIVLEVVSWIDYSASRGWNLETKKEIVTLGKKLDWYKKSSNQSLFLGQFLASFTEKYKYSEYKQLIAVEKSKAVTDVQEIALQKTNQFDSYLNTIRIEAIQLNKNNKVDEAISKIQDEIIFKNAAKHIDYGLLGSFYLWSKQFEKAELNLEKAILLDKTDLTHRLNLSYVYLFTDRVSEAKDLHNQYKIQNIASNVSWINQTKSDFSDFEKNGFPTDNFKKILRILE
;
A
#
# COMPACT_ATOMS: atom_id res chain seq x y z
N MET A 1 -10.57 -74.87 -6.43
CA MET A 1 -10.33 -74.08 -7.63
C MET A 1 -10.93 -72.69 -7.37
N CYS A 2 -10.09 -71.69 -7.11
CA CYS A 2 -10.51 -70.35 -6.73
C CYS A 2 -10.20 -69.40 -7.89
N PHE A 3 -11.23 -68.88 -8.55
CA PHE A 3 -11.06 -67.88 -9.62
C PHE A 3 -10.96 -66.46 -9.02
N LYS A 4 -9.82 -65.82 -9.18
CA LYS A 4 -9.59 -64.39 -8.92
C LYS A 4 -10.27 -63.55 -10.02
N LYS A 5 -11.24 -62.69 -9.66
CA LYS A 5 -11.78 -61.66 -10.54
C LYS A 5 -10.75 -60.52 -10.71
N ILE A 6 -10.31 -60.30 -11.93
CA ILE A 6 -9.52 -59.15 -12.34
C ILE A 6 -10.45 -57.96 -12.61
N ASN A 7 -10.35 -56.87 -11.84
CA ASN A 7 -11.07 -55.65 -12.05
C ASN A 7 -10.43 -54.85 -13.19
N HIS A 8 -11.07 -54.81 -14.34
CA HIS A 8 -10.71 -53.89 -15.43
C HIS A 8 -11.09 -52.46 -15.05
N LYS A 9 -10.09 -51.61 -14.77
CA LYS A 9 -10.28 -50.17 -14.66
C LYS A 9 -10.59 -49.61 -16.04
N ASN A 10 -11.73 -48.94 -16.16
CA ASN A 10 -12.29 -48.32 -17.37
C ASN A 10 -11.32 -47.24 -17.92
N PRO A 11 -10.80 -47.33 -19.15
CA PRO A 11 -9.83 -46.39 -19.71
C PRO A 11 -10.41 -44.98 -19.97
N GLN A 12 -11.73 -44.78 -19.92
CA GLN A 12 -12.36 -43.50 -20.11
C GLN A 12 -12.12 -42.52 -18.93
N ASN A 13 -12.00 -42.99 -17.70
CA ASN A 13 -11.71 -42.16 -16.54
C ASN A 13 -10.28 -41.60 -16.51
N LEU A 14 -9.32 -42.29 -17.12
CA LEU A 14 -7.94 -41.80 -17.20
C LEU A 14 -7.78 -40.64 -18.21
N ARG A 15 -8.55 -40.68 -19.31
CA ARG A 15 -8.51 -39.61 -20.34
C ARG A 15 -9.17 -38.31 -19.86
N THR A 16 -10.21 -38.39 -19.05
CA THR A 16 -10.86 -37.19 -18.47
C THR A 16 -9.99 -36.52 -17.41
N HIS A 17 -9.30 -37.30 -16.55
CA HIS A 17 -8.35 -36.73 -15.57
C HIS A 17 -7.11 -36.11 -16.22
N LEU A 18 -6.62 -36.66 -17.34
CA LEU A 18 -5.49 -36.05 -18.06
C LEU A 18 -5.89 -34.77 -18.80
N LYS A 19 -7.12 -34.72 -19.35
CA LYS A 19 -7.66 -33.50 -19.98
C LYS A 19 -7.91 -32.39 -18.95
N MET A 20 -8.47 -32.71 -17.79
CA MET A 20 -8.67 -31.73 -16.71
C MET A 20 -7.33 -31.20 -16.17
N LYS A 21 -6.31 -32.04 -15.96
CA LYS A 21 -4.98 -31.57 -15.55
C LYS A 21 -4.31 -30.66 -16.59
N LYS A 22 -4.50 -30.92 -17.88
CA LYS A 22 -3.99 -30.06 -18.96
C LYS A 22 -4.75 -28.72 -19.03
N ILE A 23 -6.06 -28.71 -18.80
CA ILE A 23 -6.88 -27.48 -18.75
C ILE A 23 -6.51 -26.66 -17.50
N PHE A 24 -6.28 -27.30 -16.35
CA PHE A 24 -5.82 -26.60 -15.13
C PHE A 24 -4.40 -26.03 -15.27
N LEU A 25 -3.51 -26.72 -15.97
CA LEU A 25 -2.16 -26.24 -16.28
C LEU A 25 -2.21 -25.07 -17.28
N PHE A 26 -3.13 -25.10 -18.24
CA PHE A 26 -3.31 -24.00 -19.20
C PHE A 26 -3.93 -22.74 -18.55
N LEU A 27 -4.82 -22.92 -17.57
CA LEU A 27 -5.38 -21.81 -16.77
C LEU A 27 -4.37 -21.21 -15.80
N LEU A 28 -3.38 -21.97 -15.35
CA LEU A 28 -2.27 -21.45 -14.51
C LEU A 28 -1.22 -20.66 -15.30
N ILE A 29 -1.10 -20.89 -16.61
CA ILE A 29 -0.13 -20.20 -17.47
C ILE A 29 -0.68 -18.83 -17.96
N THR A 30 -2.00 -18.60 -17.89
CA THR A 30 -2.62 -17.33 -18.31
C THR A 30 -2.63 -16.24 -17.26
N GLN A 31 -2.07 -16.48 -16.08
CA GLN A 31 -1.89 -15.47 -15.02
C GLN A 31 -0.48 -14.84 -15.01
N ILE A 32 0.17 -14.72 -16.17
CA ILE A 32 1.22 -13.73 -16.30
C ILE A 32 0.49 -12.39 -16.49
N THR A 33 -0.05 -11.85 -15.43
CA THR A 33 -0.40 -10.45 -15.34
C THR A 33 0.93 -9.71 -15.44
N PHE A 34 1.25 -9.18 -16.62
CA PHE A 34 2.28 -8.15 -16.72
C PHE A 34 1.84 -7.05 -15.75
N ALA A 35 2.62 -6.84 -14.71
CA ALA A 35 2.35 -5.76 -13.78
C ALA A 35 2.41 -4.46 -14.58
N GLN A 36 1.25 -3.86 -14.82
CA GLN A 36 1.14 -2.54 -15.43
C GLN A 36 2.00 -1.58 -14.59
N LYS A 37 2.83 -0.78 -15.25
CA LYS A 37 3.62 0.23 -14.55
C LYS A 37 2.68 1.27 -13.91
N ASP A 38 2.90 1.54 -12.65
CA ASP A 38 2.11 2.52 -11.90
C ASP A 38 2.61 3.93 -12.19
N GLY A 39 1.85 4.70 -12.96
CA GLY A 39 2.24 6.01 -13.42
C GLY A 39 1.28 6.61 -14.45
N PHE A 40 1.73 7.63 -15.15
CA PHE A 40 0.96 8.28 -16.22
C PHE A 40 1.86 8.93 -17.28
N TRP A 41 1.34 9.04 -18.50
CA TRP A 41 1.93 9.87 -19.55
C TRP A 41 1.66 11.34 -19.29
N ASP A 42 2.70 12.15 -19.17
CA ASP A 42 2.60 13.60 -18.96
C ASP A 42 2.29 14.34 -20.28
N LYS A 43 1.05 14.20 -20.69
CA LYS A 43 0.54 14.74 -21.98
C LYS A 43 0.41 16.25 -21.97
N GLU A 44 0.28 16.87 -20.80
CA GLU A 44 0.14 18.32 -20.65
C GLU A 44 1.48 19.02 -20.91
N ARG A 45 2.59 18.36 -20.57
CA ARG A 45 3.96 18.81 -20.83
C ARG A 45 4.59 18.10 -22.04
N ALA A 46 3.76 17.74 -23.02
CA ALA A 46 4.27 17.16 -24.27
C ALA A 46 5.08 18.18 -25.04
N PHE A 47 6.34 17.86 -25.33
CA PHE A 47 7.18 18.68 -26.19
C PHE A 47 6.85 18.41 -27.66
N ILE A 48 6.64 19.48 -28.44
CA ILE A 48 6.40 19.40 -29.89
C ILE A 48 7.23 20.49 -30.58
N LYS A 49 8.05 20.10 -31.54
CA LYS A 49 8.88 21.02 -32.34
C LYS A 49 8.83 20.68 -33.80
N GLU A 50 8.46 21.65 -34.61
CA GLU A 50 8.64 21.60 -36.08
C GLU A 50 9.96 22.25 -36.43
N ILE A 51 10.74 21.58 -37.32
CA ILE A 51 12.09 21.98 -37.73
C ILE A 51 12.14 21.92 -39.25
N LYS A 52 12.44 23.05 -39.89
CA LYS A 52 12.76 23.06 -41.35
C LYS A 52 14.28 23.00 -41.52
N LEU A 53 14.76 21.99 -42.22
CA LEU A 53 16.18 21.69 -42.37
C LEU A 53 16.54 21.55 -43.84
N SER A 54 17.42 22.40 -44.32
CA SER A 54 17.90 22.34 -45.72
C SER A 54 18.77 21.08 -45.95
N SER A 55 18.84 20.65 -47.20
CA SER A 55 19.67 19.53 -47.65
C SER A 55 21.09 19.60 -47.10
N GLY A 56 21.60 18.48 -46.57
CA GLY A 56 22.94 18.35 -46.00
C GLY A 56 23.22 19.10 -44.72
N ASN A 57 22.28 19.91 -44.24
CA ASN A 57 22.44 20.66 -42.99
C ASN A 57 22.15 19.80 -41.74
N ARG A 58 22.70 20.27 -40.62
CA ARG A 58 22.50 19.70 -39.28
C ARG A 58 21.86 20.71 -38.35
N THR A 59 21.12 20.21 -37.38
CA THR A 59 20.55 21.02 -36.32
C THR A 59 20.55 20.27 -35.02
N LEU A 60 20.47 21.01 -33.88
CA LEU A 60 20.38 20.48 -32.54
C LEU A 60 19.18 21.10 -31.85
N VAL A 61 18.32 20.27 -31.28
CA VAL A 61 17.11 20.71 -30.59
C VAL A 61 17.18 20.22 -29.13
N LYS A 62 17.22 21.17 -28.21
CA LYS A 62 17.01 20.87 -26.80
C LYS A 62 15.51 20.65 -26.55
N ILE A 63 15.15 19.55 -25.90
CA ILE A 63 13.78 19.41 -25.36
C ILE A 63 13.69 20.08 -23.98
N ASP A 64 12.48 20.29 -23.49
CA ASP A 64 12.27 20.75 -22.13
C ASP A 64 12.86 19.75 -21.12
N ASP A 65 13.26 20.24 -19.96
CA ASP A 65 13.82 19.39 -18.91
C ASP A 65 12.77 18.37 -18.48
N LEU A 66 13.22 17.13 -18.28
CA LEU A 66 12.33 16.05 -17.89
C LEU A 66 11.74 16.33 -16.52
N PRO A 67 10.42 16.14 -16.35
CA PRO A 67 9.76 16.37 -15.07
C PRO A 67 10.24 15.43 -13.99
N GLU A 68 10.13 15.86 -12.72
CA GLU A 68 10.44 15.02 -11.58
C GLU A 68 9.62 13.72 -11.61
N GLY A 69 10.29 12.58 -11.39
CA GLY A 69 9.67 11.28 -11.45
C GLY A 69 9.59 10.67 -12.85
N ALA A 70 10.09 11.35 -13.89
CA ALA A 70 10.22 10.74 -15.21
C ALA A 70 11.15 9.54 -15.13
N SER A 71 10.66 8.35 -15.47
CA SER A 71 11.43 7.11 -15.53
C SER A 71 11.66 6.65 -16.96
N GLU A 72 10.85 7.12 -17.89
CA GLU A 72 10.92 6.85 -19.32
C GLU A 72 10.41 8.06 -20.08
N PHE A 73 10.79 8.15 -21.34
CA PHE A 73 10.12 9.03 -22.30
C PHE A 73 9.92 8.31 -23.62
N VAL A 74 8.85 8.65 -24.32
CA VAL A 74 8.62 8.23 -25.69
C VAL A 74 8.86 9.42 -26.61
N PHE A 75 9.57 9.18 -27.68
CA PHE A 75 9.67 10.16 -28.76
C PHE A 75 9.07 9.63 -30.06
N ARG A 76 8.62 10.55 -30.88
CA ARG A 76 8.21 10.32 -32.27
C ARG A 76 8.88 11.36 -33.18
N ILE A 77 9.46 10.89 -34.26
CA ILE A 77 10.04 11.70 -35.32
C ILE A 77 9.26 11.39 -36.61
N LEU A 78 8.75 12.43 -37.25
CA LEU A 78 8.08 12.33 -38.55
C LEU A 78 8.70 13.34 -39.52
N LEU A 79 8.99 12.90 -40.74
CA LEU A 79 9.32 13.79 -41.81
C LEU A 79 8.08 13.97 -42.68
N ILE A 80 7.69 15.20 -42.88
CA ILE A 80 6.48 15.56 -43.63
C ILE A 80 6.85 16.54 -44.76
N ASP A 81 6.09 16.48 -45.81
CA ASP A 81 6.24 17.43 -46.93
C ASP A 81 6.01 18.86 -46.44
N GLU A 82 6.49 19.85 -47.15
CA GLU A 82 6.50 21.25 -46.74
C GLU A 82 5.12 21.76 -46.35
N ASN A 83 4.07 21.34 -47.03
CA ASN A 83 2.68 21.68 -46.75
C ASN A 83 1.91 20.66 -45.87
N GLY A 84 2.59 19.58 -45.51
CA GLY A 84 2.02 18.52 -44.68
C GLY A 84 1.70 18.97 -43.26
N LYS A 85 0.67 18.40 -42.65
CA LYS A 85 0.30 18.61 -41.26
C LYS A 85 0.17 17.26 -40.55
N ILE A 86 0.54 17.25 -39.25
CA ILE A 86 0.27 16.10 -38.40
C ILE A 86 -1.22 16.01 -38.14
N THR A 87 -1.83 14.87 -38.42
CA THR A 87 -3.26 14.61 -38.19
C THR A 87 -3.58 14.24 -36.75
N THR A 88 -2.62 13.61 -36.04
CA THR A 88 -2.82 13.13 -34.66
C THR A 88 -1.51 13.30 -33.89
N SER A 89 -1.53 14.01 -32.78
CA SER A 89 -0.35 14.20 -31.92
C SER A 89 -0.02 12.92 -31.14
N LEU A 90 1.28 12.78 -30.78
CA LEU A 90 1.74 11.69 -29.91
C LEU A 90 0.97 11.65 -28.59
N ALA A 91 0.74 12.81 -27.95
CA ALA A 91 -0.03 12.92 -26.72
C ALA A 91 -1.47 12.38 -26.87
N SER A 92 -2.10 12.55 -28.05
CA SER A 92 -3.44 11.99 -28.33
C SER A 92 -3.41 10.50 -28.49
N ILE A 93 -2.39 9.94 -29.15
CA ILE A 93 -2.20 8.48 -29.31
C ILE A 93 -2.01 7.82 -27.95
N LEU A 94 -1.22 8.42 -27.08
CA LEU A 94 -0.94 7.89 -25.73
C LEU A 94 -2.16 7.86 -24.79
N LYS A 95 -3.28 8.48 -25.17
CA LYS A 95 -4.55 8.28 -24.43
C LYS A 95 -5.04 6.83 -24.45
N ALA A 96 -4.74 6.11 -25.53
CA ALA A 96 -5.12 4.71 -25.71
C ALA A 96 -4.07 3.71 -25.21
N ILE A 97 -2.89 4.18 -24.77
CA ILE A 97 -1.76 3.36 -24.30
C ILE A 97 -1.58 3.60 -22.81
N PRO A 98 -1.98 2.66 -21.94
CA PRO A 98 -2.03 2.89 -20.51
C PRO A 98 -0.64 3.05 -19.86
N ASP A 99 0.39 2.39 -20.39
CA ASP A 99 1.75 2.43 -19.86
C ASP A 99 2.82 2.13 -20.92
N PRO A 100 4.13 2.38 -20.64
CA PRO A 100 5.22 2.16 -21.57
C PRO A 100 5.40 0.71 -22.05
N THR A 101 4.93 -0.27 -21.30
CA THR A 101 5.12 -1.69 -21.68
C THR A 101 4.35 -2.04 -22.94
N GLY A 102 3.19 -1.40 -23.16
CA GLY A 102 2.39 -1.54 -24.37
C GLY A 102 3.13 -1.07 -25.64
N ILE A 103 4.15 -0.21 -25.53
CA ILE A 103 4.96 0.27 -26.65
C ILE A 103 6.21 -0.60 -26.82
N SER A 104 6.90 -0.92 -25.71
CA SER A 104 8.22 -1.57 -25.73
C SER A 104 8.18 -3.03 -26.20
N GLN A 105 7.04 -3.69 -26.15
CA GLN A 105 6.90 -5.12 -26.52
C GLN A 105 6.60 -5.37 -28.01
N GLY A 106 6.73 -4.36 -28.86
CA GLY A 106 6.53 -4.52 -30.30
C GLY A 106 5.09 -4.87 -30.72
N THR A 107 4.12 -4.66 -29.80
CA THR A 107 2.71 -4.89 -30.05
C THR A 107 2.06 -3.72 -30.80
N ALA A 108 0.75 -3.74 -30.97
CA ALA A 108 -0.03 -2.73 -31.69
C ALA A 108 0.32 -1.26 -31.37
N GLY A 109 0.88 -0.99 -30.18
CA GLY A 109 1.31 0.35 -29.75
C GLY A 109 2.45 0.93 -30.60
N ALA A 110 3.46 0.14 -30.93
CA ALA A 110 4.58 0.61 -31.79
C ALA A 110 4.11 0.92 -33.22
N ILE A 111 3.17 0.13 -33.72
CA ILE A 111 2.58 0.33 -35.06
C ILE A 111 1.71 1.59 -35.07
N VAL A 112 0.92 1.84 -34.03
CA VAL A 112 0.05 3.01 -33.89
C VAL A 112 0.87 4.30 -33.84
N LEU A 113 2.03 4.29 -33.16
CA LEU A 113 2.90 5.47 -33.07
C LEU A 113 3.46 5.91 -34.42
N THR A 114 3.63 4.98 -35.39
CA THR A 114 4.25 5.23 -36.70
C THR A 114 3.26 5.31 -37.87
N ASN A 115 1.97 5.09 -37.63
CA ASN A 115 0.92 5.09 -38.66
C ASN A 115 0.56 6.47 -39.24
N SER A 116 1.39 7.50 -39.01
CA SER A 116 1.23 8.79 -39.69
C SER A 116 1.84 8.75 -41.08
N LEU A 117 1.19 9.45 -42.02
CA LEU A 117 1.77 9.67 -43.35
C LEU A 117 3.08 10.42 -43.17
N SER A 118 4.19 9.80 -43.58
CA SER A 118 5.51 10.43 -43.71
C SER A 118 5.80 10.69 -45.19
N GLY A 119 6.50 11.77 -45.48
CA GLY A 119 7.02 12.04 -46.84
C GLY A 119 8.11 11.05 -47.24
N ASP A 120 8.60 11.19 -48.48
CA ASP A 120 9.72 10.40 -49.01
C ASP A 120 11.09 10.91 -48.53
N ASP A 121 11.12 12.03 -47.80
CA ASP A 121 12.31 12.64 -47.25
C ASP A 121 12.98 11.75 -46.18
N THR A 122 14.30 11.88 -46.06
CA THR A 122 15.08 11.09 -45.10
C THR A 122 16.01 11.93 -44.22
N CYS A 123 16.19 11.54 -42.98
CA CYS A 123 17.16 12.11 -42.04
C CYS A 123 17.85 11.03 -41.22
N VAL A 124 19.02 11.34 -40.69
CA VAL A 124 19.63 10.61 -39.57
C VAL A 124 19.50 11.44 -38.30
N TYR A 125 19.50 10.79 -37.16
CA TYR A 125 19.40 11.48 -35.89
C TYR A 125 20.17 10.79 -34.76
N GLY A 126 20.53 11.58 -33.75
CA GLY A 126 21.09 11.12 -32.49
C GLY A 126 20.50 11.85 -31.31
N ILE A 127 20.46 11.19 -30.13
CA ILE A 127 20.00 11.74 -28.86
C ILE A 127 21.20 11.89 -27.94
N TYR A 128 21.39 13.09 -27.40
CA TYR A 128 22.56 13.48 -26.61
C TYR A 128 22.10 13.98 -25.24
N THR A 129 22.93 13.81 -24.21
CA THR A 129 22.71 14.23 -22.84
C THR A 129 23.55 15.43 -22.42
N SER A 130 24.36 15.95 -23.35
CA SER A 130 25.12 17.17 -23.13
C SER A 130 25.17 18.02 -24.41
N GLU A 131 25.14 19.32 -24.21
CA GLU A 131 25.29 20.29 -25.32
C GLU A 131 26.62 20.15 -26.04
N LYS A 132 27.69 19.80 -25.31
CA LYS A 132 29.03 19.56 -25.88
C LYS A 132 29.00 18.44 -26.89
N ALA A 133 28.37 17.29 -26.55
CA ALA A 133 28.26 16.15 -27.48
C ALA A 133 27.38 16.48 -28.69
N GLY A 134 26.26 17.18 -28.48
CA GLY A 134 25.39 17.67 -29.53
C GLY A 134 26.11 18.66 -30.48
N ASN A 135 26.88 19.60 -29.96
CA ASN A 135 27.67 20.55 -30.75
C ASN A 135 28.80 19.86 -31.52
N GLN A 136 29.35 18.76 -31.02
CA GLN A 136 30.31 17.96 -31.78
C GLN A 136 29.64 17.35 -33.01
N PHE A 137 28.44 16.78 -32.87
CA PHE A 137 27.66 16.30 -34.02
C PHE A 137 27.38 17.38 -35.07
N LEU A 138 27.06 18.61 -34.63
CA LEU A 138 26.84 19.71 -35.57
C LEU A 138 28.08 19.96 -36.46
N LYS A 139 29.28 19.81 -35.90
CA LYS A 139 30.55 20.05 -36.61
C LYS A 139 30.91 18.93 -37.58
N ASP A 140 30.87 17.69 -37.14
CA ASP A 140 31.44 16.56 -37.89
C ASP A 140 30.44 15.51 -38.37
N GLY A 141 29.18 15.58 -37.90
CA GLY A 141 28.10 14.65 -38.24
C GLY A 141 28.26 13.26 -37.64
N LYS A 142 29.19 13.08 -36.69
CA LYS A 142 29.44 11.79 -36.08
C LYS A 142 28.40 11.49 -34.99
N LEU A 143 27.80 10.30 -35.07
CA LEU A 143 26.74 9.86 -34.16
C LEU A 143 27.27 9.07 -32.95
N GLU A 144 28.53 8.70 -32.94
CA GLU A 144 29.13 7.78 -31.95
C GLU A 144 29.11 8.33 -30.49
N THR A 145 28.95 9.64 -30.33
CA THR A 145 28.84 10.29 -29.03
C THR A 145 27.39 10.39 -28.53
N ALA A 146 26.43 9.95 -29.35
CA ALA A 146 25.01 9.94 -28.93
C ALA A 146 24.71 8.76 -27.99
N CYS A 147 23.82 9.00 -27.04
CA CYS A 147 23.30 7.95 -26.19
C CYS A 147 22.39 6.96 -26.91
N TYR A 148 21.73 7.45 -27.94
CA TYR A 148 20.94 6.65 -28.87
C TYR A 148 21.01 7.28 -30.25
N PHE A 149 21.13 6.48 -31.29
CA PHE A 149 21.13 6.98 -32.68
C PHE A 149 20.70 5.90 -33.68
N LYS A 150 20.33 6.32 -34.91
CA LYS A 150 20.17 5.47 -36.08
C LYS A 150 21.06 5.95 -37.18
N LYS A 151 21.87 5.03 -37.74
CA LYS A 151 22.78 5.31 -38.87
C LYS A 151 22.04 5.29 -40.21
N GLU A 152 21.07 4.39 -40.38
CA GLU A 152 20.26 4.33 -41.58
C GLU A 152 19.33 5.53 -41.63
N PRO A 153 19.20 6.20 -42.77
CA PRO A 153 18.26 7.28 -42.95
C PRO A 153 16.82 6.81 -42.70
N ILE A 154 16.08 7.60 -41.98
CA ILE A 154 14.66 7.34 -41.60
C ILE A 154 13.76 8.41 -42.19
N ASN A 155 12.51 8.09 -42.49
CA ASN A 155 11.44 9.04 -42.74
C ASN A 155 10.47 9.17 -41.58
N LYS A 156 10.45 8.19 -40.67
CA LYS A 156 9.74 8.20 -39.39
C LYS A 156 10.41 7.24 -38.40
N ASP A 157 10.33 7.57 -37.11
CA ASP A 157 10.76 6.68 -36.04
C ASP A 157 10.02 7.02 -34.74
N SER A 158 9.89 6.03 -33.87
CA SER A 158 9.40 6.22 -32.51
C SER A 158 9.97 5.17 -31.58
N LYS A 159 10.31 5.57 -30.38
CA LYS A 159 10.84 4.64 -29.36
C LYS A 159 10.58 5.13 -27.96
N VAL A 160 10.40 4.18 -27.03
CA VAL A 160 10.47 4.43 -25.59
C VAL A 160 11.93 4.30 -25.14
N ILE A 161 12.41 5.31 -24.45
CA ILE A 161 13.74 5.33 -23.84
C ILE A 161 13.56 5.23 -22.33
N SER A 162 14.19 4.22 -21.71
CA SER A 162 14.26 4.12 -20.25
C SER A 162 15.42 4.97 -19.73
N ILE A 163 15.12 5.89 -18.80
CA ILE A 163 16.12 6.77 -18.18
C ILE A 163 17.00 5.96 -17.22
N LYS A 164 16.39 5.09 -16.40
CA LYS A 164 17.10 4.32 -15.37
C LYS A 164 17.92 3.14 -15.88
N ASN A 165 17.49 2.54 -17.00
CA ASN A 165 18.13 1.33 -17.53
C ASN A 165 19.20 1.62 -18.57
N THR A 166 19.51 2.89 -18.79
CA THR A 166 20.50 3.33 -19.78
C THR A 166 21.46 4.29 -19.08
N ASN A 167 22.65 3.84 -18.72
CA ASN A 167 23.65 4.63 -17.98
C ASN A 167 23.89 6.03 -18.57
N CYS A 168 23.66 6.18 -19.88
CA CYS A 168 23.85 7.44 -20.56
C CYS A 168 22.77 8.50 -20.24
N PHE A 169 21.55 8.08 -19.94
CA PHE A 169 20.45 9.00 -19.62
C PHE A 169 20.26 9.22 -18.12
N GLU A 170 20.87 8.36 -17.29
CA GLU A 170 20.77 8.48 -15.85
C GLU A 170 21.44 9.79 -15.37
N ASN A 171 20.68 10.60 -14.65
CA ASN A 171 21.11 11.92 -14.16
C ASN A 171 21.45 12.95 -15.27
N ALA A 172 20.99 12.75 -16.48
CA ALA A 172 21.20 13.72 -17.55
C ALA A 172 20.43 15.02 -17.26
N PRO A 173 21.10 16.18 -17.19
CA PRO A 173 20.42 17.44 -16.89
C PRO A 173 19.54 17.95 -18.02
N SER A 174 19.80 17.51 -19.23
CA SER A 174 19.09 17.93 -20.45
C SER A 174 19.21 16.88 -21.53
N ILE A 175 18.23 16.82 -22.43
CA ILE A 175 18.22 15.93 -23.58
C ILE A 175 18.17 16.77 -24.86
N TRP A 176 18.97 16.36 -25.83
CA TRP A 176 19.15 17.04 -27.12
C TRP A 176 18.94 16.05 -28.24
N PHE A 177 18.22 16.47 -29.27
CA PHE A 177 18.06 15.72 -30.52
C PHE A 177 18.85 16.41 -31.64
N GLY A 178 19.83 15.71 -32.19
CA GLY A 178 20.57 16.16 -33.37
C GLY A 178 19.99 15.52 -34.62
N PHE A 179 19.76 16.31 -35.67
CA PHE A 179 19.26 15.87 -36.98
C PHE A 179 20.19 16.29 -38.09
N GLU A 180 20.35 15.42 -39.10
CA GLU A 180 21.01 15.74 -40.35
C GLU A 180 20.08 15.37 -41.51
N ASN A 181 19.76 16.32 -42.39
CA ASN A 181 19.00 16.07 -43.61
C ASN A 181 19.85 15.33 -44.63
N LYS A 182 19.43 14.12 -45.00
CA LYS A 182 20.14 13.26 -45.96
C LYS A 182 19.59 13.36 -47.41
N ASN A 183 18.60 14.24 -47.65
CA ASN A 183 18.09 14.46 -48.99
C ASN A 183 19.14 15.18 -49.84
N TRP A 184 19.10 14.92 -51.12
CA TRP A 184 20.12 15.45 -52.07
C TRP A 184 19.91 16.97 -52.33
N VAL A 185 18.66 17.42 -52.44
CA VAL A 185 18.37 18.80 -52.87
C VAL A 185 17.31 19.49 -52.02
N LEU A 186 16.36 18.73 -51.47
CA LEU A 186 15.16 19.30 -50.84
C LEU A 186 15.32 19.59 -49.34
N SER A 187 14.75 20.70 -48.92
CA SER A 187 14.53 20.95 -47.52
C SER A 187 13.49 19.97 -46.99
N THR A 188 13.67 19.48 -45.78
CA THR A 188 12.68 18.61 -45.10
C THR A 188 12.09 19.28 -43.89
N LYS A 189 10.83 18.98 -43.56
CA LYS A 189 10.17 19.39 -42.36
C LYS A 189 10.13 18.20 -41.39
N ILE A 190 10.89 18.32 -40.30
CA ILE A 190 10.96 17.31 -39.23
C ILE A 190 10.04 17.74 -38.11
N VAL A 191 9.22 16.83 -37.64
CA VAL A 191 8.42 17.03 -36.44
C VAL A 191 8.91 16.09 -35.36
N LEU A 192 9.40 16.67 -34.29
CA LEU A 192 9.83 15.95 -33.08
C LEU A 192 8.76 16.14 -32.01
N GLU A 193 8.29 15.02 -31.46
CA GLU A 193 7.40 15.00 -30.30
C GLU A 193 8.02 14.14 -29.20
N VAL A 194 7.92 14.60 -27.97
CA VAL A 194 8.40 13.83 -26.79
C VAL A 194 7.37 13.92 -25.67
N VAL A 195 7.07 12.79 -25.05
CA VAL A 195 6.18 12.70 -23.88
C VAL A 195 6.82 11.85 -22.82
N SER A 196 6.91 12.35 -21.60
CA SER A 196 7.49 11.66 -20.45
C SER A 196 6.49 10.73 -19.80
N TRP A 197 6.95 9.59 -19.29
CA TRP A 197 6.24 8.75 -18.37
C TRP A 197 6.67 9.06 -16.95
N ILE A 198 5.71 9.46 -16.11
CA ILE A 198 5.92 9.74 -14.70
C ILE A 198 5.58 8.49 -13.91
N ASP A 199 6.57 7.88 -13.30
CA ASP A 199 6.42 6.79 -12.35
C ASP A 199 6.02 7.35 -10.99
N TYR A 200 4.87 6.94 -10.45
CA TYR A 200 4.39 7.43 -9.16
C TYR A 200 5.37 7.13 -8.02
N SER A 201 6.02 5.97 -8.05
CA SER A 201 7.01 5.61 -7.04
C SER A 201 8.26 6.50 -7.11
N ALA A 202 8.72 6.84 -8.33
CA ALA A 202 9.85 7.73 -8.54
C ALA A 202 9.51 9.20 -8.21
N SER A 203 8.30 9.66 -8.57
CA SER A 203 7.83 11.03 -8.30
C SER A 203 7.65 11.32 -6.80
N ARG A 204 7.58 10.27 -5.96
CA ARG A 204 7.51 10.42 -4.51
C ARG A 204 8.88 10.60 -3.84
N GLY A 205 9.99 10.53 -4.58
CA GLY A 205 11.35 10.79 -4.08
C GLY A 205 11.94 9.72 -3.16
N TRP A 206 11.30 8.55 -3.02
CA TRP A 206 11.76 7.44 -2.18
C TRP A 206 12.77 6.55 -2.91
N ASN A 207 14.05 6.70 -2.64
CA ASN A 207 15.10 5.80 -3.11
C ASN A 207 15.33 4.61 -2.16
N LEU A 208 16.26 3.72 -2.48
CA LEU A 208 16.54 2.53 -1.69
C LEU A 208 17.00 2.86 -0.25
N GLU A 209 17.83 3.89 -0.08
CA GLU A 209 18.37 4.26 1.24
C GLU A 209 17.28 4.85 2.12
N THR A 210 16.50 5.79 1.60
CA THR A 210 15.39 6.40 2.34
C THR A 210 14.30 5.38 2.69
N LYS A 211 14.06 4.38 1.83
CA LYS A 211 13.19 3.25 2.16
C LYS A 211 13.75 2.38 3.29
N LYS A 212 15.07 2.18 3.36
CA LYS A 212 15.72 1.46 4.48
C LYS A 212 15.54 2.18 5.81
N GLU A 213 15.51 3.51 5.83
CA GLU A 213 15.21 4.29 7.04
C GLU A 213 13.81 3.96 7.56
N ILE A 214 12.80 3.95 6.66
CA ILE A 214 11.41 3.62 7.03
C ILE A 214 11.29 2.17 7.53
N VAL A 215 11.97 1.24 6.87
CA VAL A 215 12.04 -0.17 7.34
C VAL A 215 12.62 -0.24 8.75
N THR A 216 13.66 0.55 9.03
CA THR A 216 14.28 0.59 10.35
C THR A 216 13.33 1.17 11.41
N LEU A 217 12.54 2.19 11.07
CA LEU A 217 11.50 2.71 11.95
C LEU A 217 10.42 1.66 12.22
N GLY A 218 9.94 0.98 11.19
CA GLY A 218 8.96 -0.10 11.33
C GLY A 218 9.44 -1.24 12.24
N LYS A 219 10.72 -1.59 12.16
CA LYS A 219 11.33 -2.64 13.02
C LYS A 219 11.45 -2.21 14.49
N LYS A 220 11.47 -0.92 14.80
CA LYS A 220 11.49 -0.40 16.18
C LYS A 220 10.11 -0.43 16.84
N LEU A 221 9.04 -0.55 16.10
CA LEU A 221 7.68 -0.61 16.63
C LEU A 221 7.51 -1.87 17.49
N ASP A 222 6.85 -1.72 18.64
CA ASP A 222 6.60 -2.83 19.57
C ASP A 222 5.78 -3.93 18.92
N TRP A 223 4.81 -3.57 18.07
CA TRP A 223 4.03 -4.55 17.32
C TRP A 223 4.87 -5.41 16.39
N TYR A 224 5.89 -4.85 15.71
CA TYR A 224 6.76 -5.64 14.85
C TYR A 224 7.36 -6.85 15.58
N LYS A 225 7.80 -6.65 16.83
CA LYS A 225 8.38 -7.73 17.65
C LYS A 225 7.35 -8.78 18.07
N LYS A 226 6.09 -8.40 18.21
CA LYS A 226 4.96 -9.23 18.68
C LYS A 226 4.17 -9.87 17.54
N SER A 227 4.30 -9.35 16.32
CA SER A 227 3.57 -9.83 15.15
C SER A 227 4.01 -11.24 14.76
N SER A 228 3.05 -12.12 14.54
CA SER A 228 3.27 -13.46 14.00
C SER A 228 3.69 -13.42 12.52
N ASN A 229 3.40 -12.33 11.79
CA ASN A 229 3.78 -12.14 10.40
C ASN A 229 4.48 -10.79 10.20
N GLN A 230 5.72 -10.72 10.70
CA GLN A 230 6.56 -9.51 10.66
C GLN A 230 6.80 -9.01 9.23
N SER A 231 7.03 -9.92 8.29
CA SER A 231 7.34 -9.56 6.90
C SER A 231 6.14 -8.92 6.21
N LEU A 232 4.94 -9.46 6.42
CA LEU A 232 3.70 -8.91 5.85
C LEU A 232 3.43 -7.51 6.42
N PHE A 233 3.52 -7.35 7.74
CA PHE A 233 3.36 -6.06 8.40
C PHE A 233 4.36 -5.03 7.88
N LEU A 234 5.64 -5.38 7.85
CA LEU A 234 6.71 -4.45 7.47
C LEU A 234 6.62 -4.03 5.99
N GLY A 235 6.27 -4.98 5.12
CA GLY A 235 6.03 -4.71 3.70
C GLY A 235 4.88 -3.72 3.51
N GLN A 236 3.76 -3.94 4.21
CA GLN A 236 2.61 -3.05 4.15
C GLN A 236 2.88 -1.70 4.81
N PHE A 237 3.64 -1.67 5.92
CA PHE A 237 4.06 -0.43 6.58
C PHE A 237 4.88 0.43 5.62
N LEU A 238 5.89 -0.14 4.95
CA LEU A 238 6.70 0.57 3.97
C LEU A 238 5.84 1.08 2.79
N ALA A 239 4.98 0.22 2.24
CA ALA A 239 4.11 0.57 1.12
C ALA A 239 3.18 1.75 1.50
N SER A 240 2.49 1.65 2.63
CA SER A 240 1.58 2.70 3.10
C SER A 240 2.32 4.00 3.45
N PHE A 241 3.54 3.90 3.97
CA PHE A 241 4.35 5.08 4.29
C PHE A 241 4.75 5.85 3.03
N THR A 242 5.26 5.13 2.03
CA THR A 242 5.67 5.72 0.76
C THR A 242 4.49 6.17 -0.09
N GLU A 243 3.31 5.58 0.08
CA GLU A 243 2.05 6.02 -0.52
C GLU A 243 1.52 7.31 0.13
N LYS A 244 1.52 7.41 1.46
CA LYS A 244 0.96 8.55 2.20
C LYS A 244 1.81 9.81 2.10
N TYR A 245 3.14 9.67 2.18
CA TYR A 245 4.08 10.80 2.21
C TYR A 245 4.99 10.80 0.99
N LYS A 246 5.28 12.01 0.43
CA LYS A 246 6.47 12.20 -0.40
C LYS A 246 7.70 12.33 0.49
N TYR A 247 8.86 11.91 0.01
CA TYR A 247 10.09 11.99 0.81
C TYR A 247 10.45 13.44 1.19
N SER A 248 10.27 14.38 0.26
CA SER A 248 10.50 15.81 0.51
C SER A 248 9.62 16.37 1.62
N GLU A 249 8.34 15.97 1.67
CA GLU A 249 7.40 16.35 2.72
C GLU A 249 7.80 15.72 4.06
N TYR A 250 8.06 14.41 4.08
CA TYR A 250 8.47 13.71 5.29
C TYR A 250 9.79 14.24 5.89
N LYS A 251 10.75 14.59 5.03
CA LYS A 251 12.03 15.16 5.47
C LYS A 251 11.87 16.45 6.26
N GLN A 252 10.90 17.28 5.90
CA GLN A 252 10.62 18.59 6.53
C GLN A 252 9.86 18.46 7.85
N LEU A 253 9.22 17.33 8.13
CA LEU A 253 8.49 17.13 9.38
C LEU A 253 9.44 17.25 10.59
N ILE A 254 8.95 17.91 11.64
CA ILE A 254 9.64 17.93 12.94
C ILE A 254 9.48 16.58 13.66
N ALA A 255 10.25 16.37 14.72
CA ALA A 255 10.32 15.08 15.42
C ALA A 255 8.94 14.54 15.88
N VAL A 256 8.09 15.41 16.43
CA VAL A 256 6.74 15.03 16.89
C VAL A 256 5.84 14.60 15.71
N GLU A 257 5.90 15.34 14.60
CA GLU A 257 5.15 15.01 13.39
C GLU A 257 5.63 13.71 12.76
N LYS A 258 6.95 13.47 12.74
CA LYS A 258 7.52 12.18 12.30
C LYS A 258 7.04 11.02 13.15
N SER A 259 6.99 11.21 14.47
CA SER A 259 6.46 10.19 15.38
C SER A 259 4.99 9.90 15.08
N LYS A 260 4.17 10.95 14.89
CA LYS A 260 2.76 10.81 14.51
C LYS A 260 2.61 10.12 13.16
N ALA A 261 3.40 10.49 12.16
CA ALA A 261 3.39 9.84 10.84
C ALA A 261 3.65 8.34 10.93
N VAL A 262 4.58 7.91 11.77
CA VAL A 262 4.89 6.50 12.04
C VAL A 262 3.69 5.79 12.67
N THR A 263 3.05 6.40 13.68
CA THR A 263 1.88 5.83 14.36
C THR A 263 0.68 5.70 13.42
N ASP A 264 0.40 6.75 12.65
CA ASP A 264 -0.71 6.75 11.68
C ASP A 264 -0.53 5.66 10.62
N VAL A 265 0.69 5.49 10.10
CA VAL A 265 0.98 4.47 9.09
C VAL A 265 1.01 3.07 9.70
N GLN A 266 1.42 2.92 10.95
CA GLN A 266 1.30 1.65 11.68
C GLN A 266 -0.16 1.18 11.69
N GLU A 267 -1.10 2.06 12.02
CA GLU A 267 -2.52 1.72 12.07
C GLU A 267 -3.04 1.31 10.69
N ILE A 268 -2.71 2.06 9.63
CA ILE A 268 -3.07 1.72 8.25
C ILE A 268 -2.51 0.33 7.87
N ALA A 269 -1.26 0.05 8.22
CA ALA A 269 -0.63 -1.23 7.91
C ALA A 269 -1.29 -2.39 8.65
N LEU A 270 -1.66 -2.19 9.92
CA LEU A 270 -2.38 -3.17 10.74
C LEU A 270 -3.75 -3.48 10.14
N GLN A 271 -4.49 -2.47 9.70
CA GLN A 271 -5.80 -2.64 9.06
C GLN A 271 -5.68 -3.38 7.73
N LYS A 272 -4.78 -2.94 6.84
CA LYS A 272 -4.57 -3.56 5.52
C LYS A 272 -4.05 -5.00 5.60
N THR A 273 -3.42 -5.40 6.70
CA THR A 273 -2.91 -6.77 6.92
C THR A 273 -3.83 -7.64 7.79
N ASN A 274 -5.00 -7.14 8.18
CA ASN A 274 -5.93 -7.80 9.12
C ASN A 274 -5.31 -8.15 10.48
N GLN A 275 -4.29 -7.39 10.91
CA GLN A 275 -3.61 -7.59 12.20
C GLN A 275 -4.12 -6.64 13.29
N PHE A 276 -5.04 -5.74 12.98
CA PHE A 276 -5.47 -4.68 13.90
C PHE A 276 -6.13 -5.24 15.16
N ASP A 277 -7.04 -6.21 15.04
CA ASP A 277 -7.68 -6.84 16.20
C ASP A 277 -6.66 -7.60 17.09
N SER A 278 -5.67 -8.25 16.49
CA SER A 278 -4.59 -8.90 17.22
C SER A 278 -3.72 -7.90 17.97
N TYR A 279 -3.47 -6.75 17.38
CA TYR A 279 -2.76 -5.63 18.02
C TYR A 279 -3.53 -5.10 19.23
N LEU A 280 -4.83 -4.80 19.08
CA LEU A 280 -5.69 -4.36 20.19
C LEU A 280 -5.73 -5.41 21.32
N ASN A 281 -5.79 -6.69 20.96
CA ASN A 281 -5.79 -7.77 21.97
C ASN A 281 -4.49 -7.83 22.76
N THR A 282 -3.35 -7.53 22.13
CA THR A 282 -2.06 -7.42 22.84
C THR A 282 -2.11 -6.30 23.89
N ILE A 283 -2.66 -5.13 23.53
CA ILE A 283 -2.85 -4.01 24.47
C ILE A 283 -3.71 -4.41 25.66
N ARG A 284 -4.82 -5.12 25.42
CA ARG A 284 -5.71 -5.63 26.48
C ARG A 284 -4.99 -6.57 27.43
N ILE A 285 -4.22 -7.53 26.89
CA ILE A 285 -3.43 -8.48 27.70
C ILE A 285 -2.41 -7.73 28.57
N GLU A 286 -1.72 -6.74 28.02
CA GLU A 286 -0.76 -5.92 28.77
C GLU A 286 -1.44 -5.12 29.87
N ALA A 287 -2.59 -4.52 29.61
CA ALA A 287 -3.37 -3.79 30.62
C ALA A 287 -3.85 -4.72 31.75
N ILE A 288 -4.32 -5.92 31.41
CA ILE A 288 -4.69 -6.93 32.41
C ILE A 288 -3.47 -7.31 33.26
N GLN A 289 -2.29 -7.47 32.65
CA GLN A 289 -1.08 -7.80 33.39
C GLN A 289 -0.62 -6.65 34.31
N LEU A 290 -0.74 -5.40 33.87
CA LEU A 290 -0.48 -4.22 34.70
C LEU A 290 -1.40 -4.20 35.93
N ASN A 291 -2.69 -4.43 35.73
CA ASN A 291 -3.66 -4.50 36.83
C ASN A 291 -3.32 -5.62 37.81
N LYS A 292 -2.97 -6.82 37.33
CA LYS A 292 -2.54 -7.93 38.20
C LYS A 292 -1.28 -7.62 39.03
N ASN A 293 -0.43 -6.74 38.51
CA ASN A 293 0.77 -6.27 39.20
C ASN A 293 0.52 -5.05 40.11
N ASN A 294 -0.72 -4.76 40.44
CA ASN A 294 -1.18 -3.60 41.24
C ASN A 294 -0.85 -2.22 40.60
N LYS A 295 -0.68 -2.16 39.27
CA LYS A 295 -0.43 -0.94 38.49
C LYS A 295 -1.73 -0.51 37.78
N VAL A 296 -2.76 -0.29 38.55
CA VAL A 296 -4.12 -0.06 38.04
C VAL A 296 -4.21 1.22 37.18
N ASP A 297 -3.57 2.30 37.63
CA ASP A 297 -3.60 3.57 36.88
C ASP A 297 -2.89 3.45 35.52
N GLU A 298 -1.76 2.70 35.46
CA GLU A 298 -1.08 2.40 34.21
C GLU A 298 -1.97 1.52 33.28
N ALA A 299 -2.72 0.58 33.84
CA ALA A 299 -3.66 -0.27 33.09
C ALA A 299 -4.80 0.55 32.49
N ILE A 300 -5.38 1.45 33.28
CA ILE A 300 -6.45 2.36 32.85
C ILE A 300 -5.95 3.28 31.73
N SER A 301 -4.82 3.98 31.95
CA SER A 301 -4.22 4.85 30.94
C SER A 301 -3.95 4.11 29.65
N LYS A 302 -3.44 2.88 29.72
CA LYS A 302 -3.13 2.08 28.54
C LYS A 302 -4.37 1.79 27.68
N ILE A 303 -5.50 1.42 28.28
CA ILE A 303 -6.75 1.20 27.53
C ILE A 303 -7.29 2.52 27.01
N GLN A 304 -7.25 3.60 27.79
CA GLN A 304 -7.76 4.90 27.37
C GLN A 304 -6.97 5.48 26.22
N ASP A 305 -5.63 5.54 26.32
CA ASP A 305 -4.77 6.22 25.37
C ASP A 305 -4.62 5.43 24.07
N GLU A 306 -4.52 4.10 24.17
CA GLU A 306 -4.22 3.27 23.01
C GLU A 306 -5.47 2.70 22.31
N ILE A 307 -6.63 2.70 22.95
CA ILE A 307 -7.86 2.15 22.37
C ILE A 307 -9.00 3.17 22.35
N ILE A 308 -9.38 3.72 23.53
CA ILE A 308 -10.58 4.58 23.62
C ILE A 308 -10.41 5.87 22.84
N PHE A 309 -9.32 6.62 23.08
CA PHE A 309 -9.07 7.91 22.42
C PHE A 309 -8.77 7.78 20.93
N LYS A 310 -8.47 6.57 20.46
CA LYS A 310 -8.30 6.29 19.03
C LYS A 310 -9.59 5.80 18.34
N ASN A 311 -10.73 5.86 19.03
CA ASN A 311 -12.03 5.40 18.54
C ASN A 311 -12.07 3.92 18.09
N ALA A 312 -11.20 3.08 18.66
CA ALA A 312 -11.09 1.66 18.33
C ALA A 312 -11.79 0.74 19.35
N ALA A 313 -12.49 1.33 20.30
CA ALA A 313 -13.06 0.63 21.45
C ALA A 313 -14.27 -0.25 21.11
N LYS A 314 -14.27 -1.45 21.67
CA LYS A 314 -15.37 -2.42 21.68
C LYS A 314 -15.92 -2.56 23.11
N HIS A 315 -17.01 -3.31 23.27
CA HIS A 315 -17.59 -3.59 24.59
C HIS A 315 -16.56 -4.11 25.61
N ILE A 316 -15.65 -4.98 25.19
CA ILE A 316 -14.61 -5.56 26.05
C ILE A 316 -13.69 -4.50 26.66
N ASP A 317 -13.40 -3.40 25.94
CA ASP A 317 -12.51 -2.34 26.43
C ASP A 317 -13.15 -1.53 27.54
N TYR A 318 -14.44 -1.20 27.37
CA TYR A 318 -15.23 -0.57 28.45
C TYR A 318 -15.45 -1.52 29.62
N GLY A 319 -15.64 -2.82 29.36
CA GLY A 319 -15.70 -3.85 30.37
C GLY A 319 -14.44 -3.96 31.23
N LEU A 320 -13.26 -3.92 30.59
CA LEU A 320 -11.96 -3.90 31.27
C LEU A 320 -11.79 -2.62 32.11
N LEU A 321 -12.10 -1.44 31.56
CA LEU A 321 -12.05 -0.20 32.32
C LEU A 321 -13.01 -0.25 33.54
N GLY A 322 -14.21 -0.73 33.33
CA GLY A 322 -15.18 -0.91 34.43
C GLY A 322 -14.65 -1.83 35.53
N SER A 323 -14.01 -2.95 35.14
CA SER A 323 -13.36 -3.85 36.09
C SER A 323 -12.19 -3.18 36.82
N PHE A 324 -11.30 -2.47 36.12
CA PHE A 324 -10.16 -1.79 36.75
C PHE A 324 -10.63 -0.70 37.73
N TYR A 325 -11.64 0.09 37.37
CA TYR A 325 -12.24 1.06 38.25
C TYR A 325 -12.96 0.41 39.49
N LEU A 326 -13.62 -0.73 39.29
CA LEU A 326 -14.20 -1.50 40.39
C LEU A 326 -13.11 -1.91 41.39
N TRP A 327 -12.04 -2.56 40.92
CA TRP A 327 -10.94 -3.01 41.78
C TRP A 327 -10.15 -1.85 42.42
N SER A 328 -10.15 -0.67 41.84
CA SER A 328 -9.59 0.55 42.46
C SER A 328 -10.59 1.33 43.31
N LYS A 329 -11.79 0.78 43.56
CA LYS A 329 -12.86 1.38 44.37
C LYS A 329 -13.40 2.72 43.82
N GLN A 330 -13.25 2.97 42.52
CA GLN A 330 -13.80 4.13 41.82
C GLN A 330 -15.17 3.76 41.23
N PHE A 331 -16.16 3.51 42.08
CA PHE A 331 -17.41 2.85 41.70
C PHE A 331 -18.25 3.61 40.68
N GLU A 332 -18.31 4.93 40.72
CA GLU A 332 -19.04 5.74 39.73
C GLU A 332 -18.47 5.56 38.32
N LYS A 333 -17.12 5.57 38.20
CA LYS A 333 -16.47 5.34 36.90
C LYS A 333 -16.62 3.89 36.44
N ALA A 334 -16.61 2.94 37.39
CA ALA A 334 -16.85 1.53 37.09
C ALA A 334 -18.24 1.35 36.48
N GLU A 335 -19.29 1.89 37.13
CA GLU A 335 -20.67 1.82 36.67
C GLU A 335 -20.82 2.36 35.26
N LEU A 336 -20.36 3.61 35.00
CA LEU A 336 -20.44 4.26 33.71
C LEU A 336 -19.85 3.42 32.60
N ASN A 337 -18.66 2.81 32.82
CA ASN A 337 -18.00 2.01 31.82
C ASN A 337 -18.66 0.64 31.63
N LEU A 338 -19.15 0.00 32.72
CA LEU A 338 -19.87 -1.28 32.63
C LEU A 338 -21.21 -1.14 31.91
N GLU A 339 -21.96 -0.08 32.19
CA GLU A 339 -23.22 0.21 31.49
C GLU A 339 -22.96 0.43 29.99
N LYS A 340 -21.89 1.17 29.63
CA LYS A 340 -21.49 1.35 28.23
C LYS A 340 -21.11 0.03 27.57
N ALA A 341 -20.38 -0.84 28.27
CA ALA A 341 -20.04 -2.18 27.78
C ALA A 341 -21.31 -3.02 27.54
N ILE A 342 -22.26 -3.01 28.46
CA ILE A 342 -23.54 -3.73 28.36
C ILE A 342 -24.40 -3.18 27.21
N LEU A 343 -24.37 -1.87 26.97
CA LEU A 343 -25.08 -1.26 25.84
C LEU A 343 -24.54 -1.73 24.52
N LEU A 344 -23.21 -1.87 24.40
CA LEU A 344 -22.52 -2.31 23.19
C LEU A 344 -22.67 -3.83 22.95
N ASP A 345 -22.63 -4.63 24.01
CA ASP A 345 -22.87 -6.07 23.94
C ASP A 345 -23.68 -6.56 25.15
N LYS A 346 -24.94 -6.89 24.86
CA LYS A 346 -25.88 -7.41 25.90
C LYS A 346 -25.65 -8.89 26.26
N THR A 347 -24.81 -9.59 25.48
CA THR A 347 -24.61 -11.04 25.63
C THR A 347 -23.44 -11.38 26.54
N ASP A 348 -22.48 -10.48 26.72
CA ASP A 348 -21.36 -10.68 27.64
C ASP A 348 -21.82 -10.42 29.09
N LEU A 349 -22.07 -11.51 29.80
CA LEU A 349 -22.57 -11.47 31.19
C LEU A 349 -21.52 -11.00 32.20
N THR A 350 -20.22 -10.99 31.83
CA THR A 350 -19.14 -10.54 32.72
C THR A 350 -19.35 -9.07 33.13
N HIS A 351 -19.85 -8.25 32.19
CA HIS A 351 -20.12 -6.84 32.47
C HIS A 351 -21.24 -6.67 33.51
N ARG A 352 -22.30 -7.51 33.44
CA ARG A 352 -23.39 -7.48 34.41
C ARG A 352 -22.97 -8.01 35.77
N LEU A 353 -22.10 -9.01 35.78
CA LEU A 353 -21.55 -9.54 37.02
C LEU A 353 -20.74 -8.46 37.74
N ASN A 354 -19.84 -7.78 37.05
CA ASN A 354 -19.09 -6.67 37.63
C ASN A 354 -19.99 -5.51 38.08
N LEU A 355 -21.04 -5.21 37.31
CA LEU A 355 -22.02 -4.18 37.68
C LEU A 355 -22.79 -4.56 38.96
N SER A 356 -23.12 -5.85 39.19
CA SER A 356 -23.74 -6.32 40.42
C SER A 356 -22.85 -6.07 41.63
N TYR A 357 -21.54 -6.15 41.49
CA TYR A 357 -20.57 -5.83 42.53
C TYR A 357 -20.49 -4.32 42.81
N VAL A 358 -20.53 -3.50 41.76
CA VAL A 358 -20.63 -2.04 41.93
C VAL A 358 -21.87 -1.68 42.75
N TYR A 359 -23.04 -2.24 42.42
CA TYR A 359 -24.26 -2.03 43.17
C TYR A 359 -24.13 -2.49 44.65
N LEU A 360 -23.48 -3.65 44.86
CA LEU A 360 -23.26 -4.18 46.20
C LEU A 360 -22.39 -3.25 47.04
N PHE A 361 -21.34 -2.68 46.48
CA PHE A 361 -20.40 -1.80 47.19
C PHE A 361 -20.86 -0.33 47.28
N THR A 362 -21.95 0.01 46.61
CA THR A 362 -22.60 1.34 46.68
C THR A 362 -23.97 1.28 47.42
N ASP A 363 -24.16 0.26 48.25
CA ASP A 363 -25.36 0.04 49.08
C ASP A 363 -26.68 -0.19 48.30
N ARG A 364 -26.57 -0.41 46.98
CA ARG A 364 -27.70 -0.76 46.12
C ARG A 364 -27.93 -2.28 46.08
N VAL A 365 -28.17 -2.84 47.29
CA VAL A 365 -28.26 -4.30 47.48
C VAL A 365 -29.45 -4.92 46.74
N SER A 366 -30.54 -4.16 46.52
CA SER A 366 -31.69 -4.64 45.76
C SER A 366 -31.33 -4.92 44.30
N GLU A 367 -30.71 -3.94 43.65
CA GLU A 367 -30.30 -4.04 42.26
C GLU A 367 -29.24 -5.14 42.06
N ALA A 368 -28.31 -5.30 43.00
CA ALA A 368 -27.37 -6.42 42.99
C ALA A 368 -28.10 -7.77 43.04
N LYS A 369 -29.09 -7.92 43.93
CA LYS A 369 -29.91 -9.14 44.04
C LYS A 369 -30.67 -9.45 42.76
N ASP A 370 -31.22 -8.43 42.09
CA ASP A 370 -32.00 -8.60 40.89
C ASP A 370 -31.12 -9.18 39.77
N LEU A 371 -29.88 -8.67 39.58
CA LEU A 371 -28.92 -9.22 38.62
C LEU A 371 -28.54 -10.66 39.00
N HIS A 372 -28.24 -10.95 40.25
CA HIS A 372 -27.90 -12.31 40.67
C HIS A 372 -29.04 -13.29 40.43
N ASN A 373 -30.29 -12.93 40.77
CA ASN A 373 -31.47 -13.76 40.51
C ASN A 373 -31.69 -14.03 39.02
N GLN A 374 -31.48 -13.00 38.19
CA GLN A 374 -31.68 -13.10 36.75
C GLN A 374 -30.68 -14.03 36.08
N TYR A 375 -29.42 -14.03 36.52
CA TYR A 375 -28.34 -14.68 35.79
C TYR A 375 -27.70 -15.88 36.51
N LYS A 376 -28.09 -16.23 37.74
CA LYS A 376 -27.46 -17.28 38.56
C LYS A 376 -27.33 -18.66 37.90
N ILE A 377 -28.25 -19.02 37.00
CA ILE A 377 -28.22 -20.30 36.30
C ILE A 377 -27.39 -20.28 35.01
N GLN A 378 -26.80 -19.16 34.66
CA GLN A 378 -26.06 -18.99 33.39
C GLN A 378 -24.55 -19.11 33.58
N ASN A 379 -23.85 -19.40 32.51
CA ASN A 379 -22.39 -19.33 32.46
C ASN A 379 -21.97 -17.96 31.91
N ILE A 380 -20.93 -17.38 32.52
CA ILE A 380 -20.31 -16.14 32.04
C ILE A 380 -19.24 -16.40 30.97
N ALA A 381 -18.67 -17.62 30.95
CA ALA A 381 -17.74 -18.09 29.94
C ALA A 381 -17.85 -19.62 29.83
N SER A 382 -17.11 -20.21 28.90
CA SER A 382 -17.03 -21.67 28.78
C SER A 382 -16.59 -22.29 30.11
N ASN A 383 -17.45 -23.12 30.68
CA ASN A 383 -17.21 -23.83 31.96
C ASN A 383 -17.08 -22.93 33.23
N VAL A 384 -17.45 -21.67 33.15
CA VAL A 384 -17.45 -20.75 34.30
C VAL A 384 -18.85 -20.28 34.57
N SER A 385 -19.48 -20.82 35.61
CA SER A 385 -20.82 -20.40 36.00
C SER A 385 -20.80 -19.06 36.75
N TRP A 386 -21.89 -18.30 36.63
CA TRP A 386 -22.13 -17.09 37.41
C TRP A 386 -21.89 -17.32 38.92
N ILE A 387 -22.43 -18.41 39.49
CA ILE A 387 -22.28 -18.76 40.90
C ILE A 387 -20.83 -18.95 41.29
N ASN A 388 -20.07 -19.77 40.50
CA ASN A 388 -18.72 -20.08 40.86
C ASN A 388 -17.82 -18.85 40.76
N GLN A 389 -18.02 -18.01 39.73
CA GLN A 389 -17.30 -16.76 39.63
C GLN A 389 -17.62 -15.83 40.79
N THR A 390 -18.90 -15.65 41.14
CA THR A 390 -19.28 -14.80 42.28
C THR A 390 -18.60 -15.25 43.58
N LYS A 391 -18.56 -16.57 43.85
CA LYS A 391 -17.90 -17.11 45.06
C LYS A 391 -16.39 -16.83 45.04
N SER A 392 -15.76 -16.97 43.89
CA SER A 392 -14.33 -16.65 43.70
C SER A 392 -14.05 -15.17 43.92
N ASP A 393 -14.84 -14.31 43.27
CA ASP A 393 -14.66 -12.86 43.35
C ASP A 393 -14.88 -12.34 44.76
N PHE A 394 -15.86 -12.87 45.50
CA PHE A 394 -16.10 -12.50 46.91
C PHE A 394 -14.90 -12.85 47.79
N SER A 395 -14.27 -14.01 47.58
CA SER A 395 -13.05 -14.36 48.30
C SER A 395 -11.93 -13.40 48.01
N ASP A 396 -11.80 -12.97 46.73
CA ASP A 396 -10.74 -12.03 46.32
C ASP A 396 -11.03 -10.60 46.78
N PHE A 397 -12.29 -10.15 46.77
CA PHE A 397 -12.70 -8.87 47.37
C PHE A 397 -12.42 -8.81 48.88
N GLU A 398 -12.73 -9.88 49.63
CA GLU A 398 -12.40 -9.96 51.04
C GLU A 398 -10.91 -9.80 51.31
N LYS A 399 -10.04 -10.55 50.55
CA LYS A 399 -8.58 -10.43 50.65
C LYS A 399 -8.06 -9.03 50.35
N ASN A 400 -8.75 -8.27 49.49
CA ASN A 400 -8.38 -6.92 49.07
C ASN A 400 -9.13 -5.81 49.90
N GLY A 401 -9.72 -6.18 51.03
CA GLY A 401 -10.31 -5.23 51.97
C GLY A 401 -11.53 -4.49 51.43
N PHE A 402 -12.39 -5.19 50.68
CA PHE A 402 -13.71 -4.70 50.31
C PHE A 402 -14.73 -5.00 51.43
N PRO A 403 -15.82 -4.21 51.54
CA PRO A 403 -16.89 -4.48 52.49
C PRO A 403 -17.56 -5.84 52.22
N THR A 404 -17.70 -6.68 53.27
CA THR A 404 -18.25 -8.04 53.13
C THR A 404 -19.68 -8.18 53.71
N ASP A 405 -20.24 -7.13 54.31
CA ASP A 405 -21.50 -7.13 55.06
C ASP A 405 -22.68 -7.71 54.25
N ASN A 406 -22.69 -7.52 52.96
CA ASN A 406 -23.75 -7.95 52.08
C ASN A 406 -23.49 -9.29 51.38
N PHE A 407 -22.28 -9.88 51.47
CA PHE A 407 -21.93 -11.12 50.76
C PHE A 407 -22.85 -12.29 51.14
N LYS A 408 -23.14 -12.47 52.43
CA LYS A 408 -24.06 -13.52 52.89
C LYS A 408 -25.47 -13.41 52.31
N LYS A 409 -25.92 -12.15 52.04
CA LYS A 409 -27.26 -11.93 51.47
C LYS A 409 -27.31 -12.38 50.00
N ILE A 410 -26.20 -12.19 49.25
CA ILE A 410 -26.09 -12.65 47.85
C ILE A 410 -25.90 -14.17 47.82
N LEU A 411 -24.99 -14.73 48.62
CA LEU A 411 -24.72 -16.17 48.60
C LEU A 411 -25.99 -17.01 48.87
N ARG A 412 -26.90 -16.56 49.75
CA ARG A 412 -28.20 -17.22 49.97
C ARG A 412 -29.13 -17.25 48.78
N ILE A 413 -28.95 -16.32 47.82
CA ILE A 413 -29.73 -16.27 46.56
C ILE A 413 -29.16 -17.26 45.56
N LEU A 414 -27.87 -17.50 45.65
CA LEU A 414 -27.14 -18.36 44.74
C LEU A 414 -27.15 -19.85 45.13
N GLU A 415 -27.59 -20.16 46.32
CA GLU A 415 -27.94 -21.51 46.79
C GLU A 415 -29.30 -21.95 46.21
#